data_1ec5f7a620dd5573786be765b080e6e7
#
_entry.id   1ec5f7a620dd5573786be765b080e6e7
#
_cell.length_a   1.000
_cell.length_b   1.000
_cell.length_c   1.000
_cell.angle_alpha   90.00
_cell.angle_beta   90.00
_cell.angle_gamma   90.00
#
_symmetry.space_group_name_H-M   'P 1'
#
loop_
_entity.id
_entity.type
_entity.pdbx_description
1 polymer ?
#
loop_
_entity_poly.entity_id
_entity_poly.type
_entity_poly.pdbx_seq_one_letter_code
_entity_poly.pdbx_strand_id
1 'polypeptide(L)'
;MSNPHPFAEYIDYDFNEEAKGFGEPYLVPESQRTHSAAANLEDPEAPATHGPSLLLKSTSAIGVAGLVFLVLSLASGIGGSAISPGGVAPVQSVLGSWIGTWTGTILLLLLPFAAGAVYFWELYRNQSAGIKNDGTFFMSASNRGMLGWLAGVGMTSFYVALYWYPDMILQSGLVQLVNPIALALTGQGADHWFAYTVLYTLAVLTFGVRMMMRYRHNPYHLIRTASVMFFQTGLAFILPQLLKGFNQPEFYPTYFWPLKRDYLMPGDLGMNWTATEAAGSVGVIMLIFAGAMTVLATPILTYLYGKRWYCSWVCGCGGLAETLGDPYRHLSDKSDRAWRIERIVIYSVLAWILVLTGVLWLNHVQGGELLGNNGYNIEKVYGFWIGSMFAGVAGVGFYPILGSRVWCRFGCPQAAILGLLQRFFSRFRITTNGGQCISCGNCSTYCEMGIDVRAYAQKGENIVRASCVGCGVCAAVCPRGVLKLENGSSVLLEERYME
;
A
#
# COMPACT_ATOMS: atom_id res chain seq x y z
N MET A 1 44.18 -20.21 3.89
CA MET A 1 44.27 -18.75 3.91
C MET A 1 43.22 -18.24 2.95
N SER A 2 42.03 -17.97 3.47
CA SER A 2 40.84 -17.53 2.72
C SER A 2 40.89 -16.01 2.62
N ASN A 3 40.88 -15.52 1.37
CA ASN A 3 40.79 -14.10 1.07
C ASN A 3 39.49 -13.54 1.64
N PRO A 4 39.50 -12.48 2.44
CA PRO A 4 38.27 -11.85 2.88
C PRO A 4 37.57 -11.18 1.66
N HIS A 5 36.29 -11.41 1.51
CA HIS A 5 35.45 -10.82 0.50
C HIS A 5 35.55 -9.28 0.56
N PRO A 6 35.73 -8.57 -0.55
CA PRO A 6 35.93 -7.10 -0.59
C PRO A 6 34.72 -6.27 -0.09
N PHE A 7 33.68 -6.93 0.36
CA PHE A 7 32.45 -6.30 0.90
C PHE A 7 32.42 -6.21 2.43
N ALA A 8 33.43 -6.71 3.14
CA ALA A 8 33.46 -6.66 4.61
C ALA A 8 33.80 -5.26 5.17
N GLU A 9 34.48 -4.43 4.39
CA GLU A 9 34.88 -3.07 4.81
C GLU A 9 33.78 -2.00 4.68
N TYR A 10 32.63 -2.32 4.06
CA TYR A 10 31.53 -1.36 3.87
C TYR A 10 30.45 -1.42 4.97
N ILE A 11 30.67 -2.17 6.04
CA ILE A 11 29.62 -2.46 7.04
C ILE A 11 29.55 -1.41 8.17
N ASP A 12 30.58 -0.60 8.37
CA ASP A 12 30.67 0.41 9.42
C ASP A 12 30.71 1.86 8.90
N TYR A 13 29.95 2.14 7.86
CA TYR A 13 29.88 3.51 7.37
C TYR A 13 28.94 4.34 8.24
N ASP A 14 29.52 4.96 9.28
CA ASP A 14 28.86 5.99 10.08
C ASP A 14 28.78 7.28 9.27
N PHE A 15 27.55 7.67 8.90
CA PHE A 15 27.27 8.90 8.13
C PHE A 15 27.83 10.17 8.79
N ASN A 16 28.16 10.12 10.07
CA ASN A 16 28.78 11.22 10.82
C ASN A 16 30.30 11.26 10.70
N GLU A 17 30.96 10.14 10.35
CA GLU A 17 32.40 10.14 10.13
C GLU A 17 32.76 10.53 8.69
N GLU A 18 31.91 10.26 7.69
CA GLU A 18 32.12 10.75 6.32
C GLU A 18 32.20 12.28 6.23
N ALA A 19 31.45 12.97 7.08
CA ALA A 19 31.55 14.44 7.14
C ALA A 19 32.93 14.93 7.64
N LYS A 20 33.73 14.05 8.26
CA LYS A 20 35.08 14.35 8.75
C LYS A 20 36.20 13.86 7.82
N GLY A 21 35.91 12.92 6.92
CA GLY A 21 36.91 12.28 6.07
C GLY A 21 37.01 12.82 4.62
N PHE A 22 36.02 13.58 4.16
CA PHE A 22 36.22 14.42 3.00
C PHE A 22 37.07 15.62 3.45
N GLY A 23 38.31 15.67 3.01
CA GLY A 23 39.12 16.87 3.09
C GLY A 23 38.27 18.07 2.68
N GLU A 24 38.55 19.22 3.32
CA GLU A 24 37.76 20.45 3.29
C GLU A 24 36.77 20.53 2.14
N PRO A 25 35.46 20.68 2.37
CA PRO A 25 34.48 20.68 1.30
C PRO A 25 35.01 21.62 0.23
N TYR A 26 35.13 21.12 -1.00
CA TYR A 26 35.63 21.90 -2.14
C TYR A 26 34.89 23.23 -2.16
N LEU A 27 35.54 24.22 -1.55
CA LEU A 27 34.97 25.54 -1.40
C LEU A 27 34.86 26.11 -2.80
N VAL A 28 33.69 26.03 -3.39
CA VAL A 28 33.36 26.75 -4.61
C VAL A 28 33.87 28.17 -4.42
N PRO A 29 34.79 28.68 -5.26
CA PRO A 29 35.33 30.02 -5.14
C PRO A 29 34.21 31.04 -4.91
N GLU A 30 34.43 32.00 -4.03
CA GLU A 30 33.43 32.96 -3.60
C GLU A 30 32.71 33.65 -4.77
N SER A 31 33.41 33.83 -5.89
CA SER A 31 32.88 34.31 -7.17
C SER A 31 31.86 33.37 -7.82
N GLN A 32 31.88 32.05 -7.54
CA GLN A 32 30.91 31.10 -8.03
C GLN A 32 29.79 30.83 -7.02
N ARG A 33 30.02 31.11 -5.73
CA ARG A 33 28.96 31.05 -4.71
C ARG A 33 27.92 32.13 -4.87
N THR A 34 28.35 33.33 -5.22
CA THR A 34 27.44 34.46 -5.46
C THR A 34 26.53 34.23 -6.66
N HIS A 35 27.03 33.59 -7.74
CA HIS A 35 26.21 33.30 -8.91
C HIS A 35 25.22 32.14 -8.69
N SER A 36 25.57 31.11 -7.95
CA SER A 36 24.64 30.01 -7.68
C SER A 36 23.62 30.32 -6.59
N ALA A 37 24.01 31.10 -5.58
CA ALA A 37 23.09 31.56 -4.53
C ALA A 37 22.18 32.68 -5.04
N ALA A 38 22.68 33.61 -5.85
CA ALA A 38 21.88 34.67 -6.45
C ALA A 38 20.91 34.12 -7.51
N ALA A 39 21.33 33.15 -8.34
CA ALA A 39 20.45 32.50 -9.32
C ALA A 39 19.29 31.70 -8.67
N ASN A 40 19.45 31.29 -7.40
CA ASN A 40 18.37 30.67 -6.63
C ASN A 40 17.52 31.68 -5.83
N LEU A 41 17.94 32.92 -5.72
CA LEU A 41 17.24 33.99 -4.98
C LEU A 41 16.48 34.95 -5.91
N GLU A 42 16.81 34.98 -7.19
CA GLU A 42 16.15 35.79 -8.22
C GLU A 42 15.57 34.92 -9.32
N ASP A 43 14.73 33.94 -8.95
CA ASP A 43 13.76 33.37 -9.88
C ASP A 43 12.59 34.38 -9.92
N PRO A 44 12.49 35.25 -10.96
CA PRO A 44 11.45 36.26 -11.02
C PRO A 44 10.05 35.67 -11.14
N GLU A 45 9.93 34.34 -11.27
CA GLU A 45 8.70 33.57 -11.24
C GLU A 45 8.55 32.74 -9.96
N ALA A 46 9.36 32.93 -8.92
CA ALA A 46 9.02 32.35 -7.62
C ALA A 46 7.68 32.99 -7.22
N PRO A 47 6.57 32.23 -7.20
CA PRO A 47 5.28 32.79 -6.85
C PRO A 47 5.45 33.44 -5.48
N ALA A 48 5.14 34.73 -5.40
CA ALA A 48 5.16 35.46 -4.15
C ALA A 48 4.56 34.56 -3.07
N THR A 49 5.22 34.45 -1.92
CA THR A 49 4.75 33.65 -0.78
C THR A 49 3.48 34.28 -0.24
N HIS A 50 2.41 34.21 -1.04
CA HIS A 50 1.08 34.47 -0.56
C HIS A 50 0.83 33.47 0.55
N GLY A 51 0.48 33.94 1.72
CA GLY A 51 0.09 33.08 2.83
C GLY A 51 -0.98 32.07 2.36
N PRO A 52 -1.14 30.94 3.03
CA PRO A 52 -2.01 29.86 2.58
C PRO A 52 -3.39 30.41 2.22
N SER A 53 -3.87 30.09 1.01
CA SER A 53 -5.15 30.56 0.47
C SER A 53 -6.29 30.27 1.45
N LEU A 54 -7.35 31.08 1.44
CA LEU A 54 -8.52 30.83 2.28
C LEU A 54 -9.09 29.42 2.02
N LEU A 55 -9.05 28.96 0.76
CA LEU A 55 -9.46 27.61 0.35
C LEU A 55 -8.60 26.55 1.04
N LEU A 56 -7.29 26.73 1.11
CA LEU A 56 -6.39 25.78 1.76
C LEU A 56 -6.65 25.70 3.27
N LYS A 57 -6.90 26.86 3.92
CA LYS A 57 -7.23 26.92 5.35
C LYS A 57 -8.57 26.25 5.65
N SER A 58 -9.62 26.56 4.86
CA SER A 58 -10.96 26.00 5.07
C SER A 58 -11.01 24.49 4.83
N THR A 59 -10.39 24.00 3.75
CA THR A 59 -10.35 22.56 3.46
C THR A 59 -9.52 21.77 4.47
N SER A 60 -8.42 22.36 4.97
CA SER A 60 -7.65 21.77 6.07
C SER A 60 -8.48 21.68 7.35
N ALA A 61 -9.19 22.76 7.72
CA ALA A 61 -10.04 22.78 8.91
C ALA A 61 -11.17 21.75 8.83
N ILE A 62 -11.85 21.64 7.68
CA ILE A 62 -12.89 20.63 7.44
C ILE A 62 -12.32 19.21 7.54
N GLY A 63 -11.15 18.97 6.91
CA GLY A 63 -10.51 17.66 6.94
C GLY A 63 -10.10 17.24 8.36
N VAL A 64 -9.51 18.15 9.14
CA VAL A 64 -9.12 17.89 10.53
C VAL A 64 -10.36 17.67 11.40
N ALA A 65 -11.39 18.51 11.28
CA ALA A 65 -12.64 18.34 12.02
C ALA A 65 -13.30 16.99 11.71
N GLY A 66 -13.32 16.60 10.43
CA GLY A 66 -13.82 15.30 10.01
C GLY A 66 -13.03 14.13 10.58
N LEU A 67 -11.69 14.21 10.59
CA LEU A 67 -10.84 13.18 11.19
C LEU A 67 -11.10 13.06 12.70
N VAL A 68 -11.18 14.17 13.42
CA VAL A 68 -11.52 14.18 14.85
C VAL A 68 -12.89 13.53 15.06
N PHE A 69 -13.88 13.89 14.24
CA PHE A 69 -15.21 13.32 14.32
C PHE A 69 -15.23 11.82 14.06
N LEU A 70 -14.48 11.32 13.07
CA LEU A 70 -14.36 9.88 12.79
C LEU A 70 -13.72 9.13 13.97
N VAL A 71 -12.69 9.69 14.58
CA VAL A 71 -12.06 9.12 15.79
C VAL A 71 -13.04 9.07 16.95
N LEU A 72 -13.79 10.15 17.19
CA LEU A 72 -14.82 10.19 18.24
C LEU A 72 -15.97 9.21 17.94
N SER A 73 -16.38 9.10 16.68
CA SER A 73 -17.41 8.14 16.25
C SER A 73 -16.97 6.69 16.48
N LEU A 74 -15.71 6.38 16.22
CA LEU A 74 -15.15 5.06 16.52
C LEU A 74 -15.06 4.83 18.03
N ALA A 75 -14.59 5.81 18.79
CA ALA A 75 -14.47 5.75 20.25
C ALA A 75 -15.82 5.61 20.95
N SER A 76 -16.93 6.06 20.34
CA SER A 76 -18.28 5.91 20.90
C SER A 76 -18.68 4.45 21.06
N GLY A 77 -18.11 3.53 20.29
CA GLY A 77 -18.31 2.09 20.43
C GLY A 77 -17.66 1.47 21.68
N ILE A 78 -16.64 2.13 22.25
CA ILE A 78 -15.95 1.64 23.46
C ILE A 78 -16.87 1.69 24.69
N GLY A 79 -17.70 2.72 24.79
CA GLY A 79 -18.62 2.92 25.92
C GLY A 79 -19.85 1.98 25.95
N GLY A 80 -20.22 1.43 24.80
CA GLY A 80 -21.41 0.59 24.66
C GLY A 80 -21.28 -0.82 25.24
N SER A 81 -20.06 -1.37 25.31
CA SER A 81 -19.83 -2.75 25.73
C SER A 81 -19.46 -2.92 27.22
N ALA A 82 -18.99 -1.86 27.90
CA ALA A 82 -18.39 -1.97 29.23
C ALA A 82 -19.13 -1.18 30.34
N ILE A 83 -19.95 -0.21 30.02
CA ILE A 83 -20.41 0.77 31.07
C ILE A 83 -21.91 0.85 31.27
N SER A 84 -22.77 0.40 30.37
CA SER A 84 -24.22 0.33 30.66
C SER A 84 -25.03 -0.43 29.61
N PRO A 85 -25.91 -1.37 30.02
CA PRO A 85 -26.86 -2.04 29.10
C PRO A 85 -28.03 -1.13 28.65
N GLY A 86 -27.80 0.15 28.52
CA GLY A 86 -28.81 1.14 28.10
C GLY A 86 -28.26 2.53 27.89
N GLY A 87 -26.95 2.74 28.07
CA GLY A 87 -26.30 4.05 27.90
C GLY A 87 -25.93 4.34 26.45
N VAL A 88 -26.78 5.08 25.78
CA VAL A 88 -26.43 5.72 24.51
C VAL A 88 -25.29 6.69 24.77
N ALA A 89 -24.13 6.49 24.09
CA ALA A 89 -22.99 7.38 24.25
C ALA A 89 -23.39 8.84 23.95
N PRO A 90 -22.79 9.84 24.64
CA PRO A 90 -23.20 11.24 24.51
C PRO A 90 -23.13 11.79 23.06
N VAL A 91 -22.29 11.20 22.20
CA VAL A 91 -22.23 11.53 20.78
C VAL A 91 -23.52 11.15 20.03
N GLN A 92 -24.16 10.02 20.37
CA GLN A 92 -25.46 9.63 19.81
C GLN A 92 -26.59 10.54 20.27
N SER A 93 -26.53 11.12 21.47
CA SER A 93 -27.58 12.02 21.97
C SER A 93 -27.57 13.40 21.27
N VAL A 94 -26.40 13.88 20.87
CA VAL A 94 -26.26 15.18 20.18
C VAL A 94 -26.45 15.06 18.67
N LEU A 95 -26.02 13.98 18.07
CA LEU A 95 -26.06 13.76 16.62
C LEU A 95 -27.08 12.69 16.18
N GLY A 96 -27.85 12.15 17.11
CA GLY A 96 -28.71 10.97 16.92
C GLY A 96 -29.72 11.07 15.79
N SER A 97 -30.19 12.25 15.41
CA SER A 97 -31.09 12.44 14.29
C SER A 97 -30.39 12.52 12.94
N TRP A 98 -29.08 12.71 12.91
CA TRP A 98 -28.27 12.91 11.69
C TRP A 98 -27.43 11.67 11.32
N ILE A 99 -26.98 10.93 12.33
CA ILE A 99 -26.22 9.69 12.13
C ILE A 99 -27.17 8.63 11.55
N GLY A 100 -26.79 8.00 10.44
CA GLY A 100 -27.64 7.03 9.74
C GLY A 100 -28.54 7.61 8.67
N THR A 101 -28.47 8.93 8.45
CA THR A 101 -29.13 9.60 7.32
C THR A 101 -28.13 9.96 6.20
N TRP A 102 -28.62 10.16 4.97
CA TRP A 102 -27.79 10.64 3.88
C TRP A 102 -27.12 11.99 4.18
N THR A 103 -27.81 12.87 4.89
CA THR A 103 -27.24 14.17 5.28
C THR A 103 -26.03 13.97 6.20
N GLY A 104 -26.12 13.11 7.19
CA GLY A 104 -25.00 12.76 8.06
C GLY A 104 -23.85 12.11 7.30
N THR A 105 -24.12 11.14 6.43
CA THR A 105 -23.11 10.49 5.57
C THR A 105 -22.38 11.52 4.70
N ILE A 106 -23.10 12.43 4.06
CA ILE A 106 -22.50 13.45 3.18
C ILE A 106 -21.66 14.44 3.98
N LEU A 107 -22.21 15.03 5.05
CA LEU A 107 -21.55 16.10 5.78
C LEU A 107 -20.41 15.60 6.68
N LEU A 108 -20.59 14.46 7.33
CA LEU A 108 -19.66 13.98 8.37
C LEU A 108 -18.64 12.97 7.85
N LEU A 109 -18.94 12.31 6.72
CA LEU A 109 -18.03 11.33 6.11
C LEU A 109 -17.50 11.83 4.75
N LEU A 110 -18.36 12.04 3.75
CA LEU A 110 -17.89 12.32 2.39
C LEU A 110 -17.24 13.69 2.25
N LEU A 111 -17.79 14.73 2.87
CA LEU A 111 -17.27 16.09 2.78
C LEU A 111 -15.84 16.24 3.32
N PRO A 112 -15.44 15.67 4.47
CA PRO A 112 -14.06 15.73 4.95
C PRO A 112 -13.05 15.08 4.00
N PHE A 113 -13.39 13.94 3.39
CA PHE A 113 -12.52 13.30 2.40
C PHE A 113 -12.43 14.10 1.10
N ALA A 114 -13.55 14.66 0.63
CA ALA A 114 -13.56 15.57 -0.51
C ALA A 114 -12.74 16.85 -0.22
N ALA A 115 -12.89 17.42 0.96
CA ALA A 115 -12.08 18.57 1.39
C ALA A 115 -10.59 18.22 1.44
N GLY A 116 -10.23 17.02 1.91
CA GLY A 116 -8.86 16.50 1.85
C GLY A 116 -8.32 16.40 0.41
N ALA A 117 -9.13 15.92 -0.52
CA ALA A 117 -8.74 15.87 -1.94
C ALA A 117 -8.54 17.28 -2.54
N VAL A 118 -9.44 18.22 -2.25
CA VAL A 118 -9.30 19.63 -2.67
C VAL A 118 -8.09 20.29 -2.01
N TYR A 119 -7.83 19.99 -0.74
CA TYR A 119 -6.63 20.46 -0.04
C TYR A 119 -5.35 20.01 -0.76
N PHE A 120 -5.23 18.73 -1.11
CA PHE A 120 -4.08 18.22 -1.85
C PHE A 120 -3.98 18.83 -3.25
N TRP A 121 -5.09 19.00 -3.94
CA TRP A 121 -5.12 19.66 -5.24
C TRP A 121 -4.58 21.09 -5.14
N GLU A 122 -5.09 21.89 -4.21
CA GLU A 122 -4.67 23.29 -4.04
C GLU A 122 -3.22 23.39 -3.55
N LEU A 123 -2.79 22.50 -2.63
CA LEU A 123 -1.43 22.47 -2.11
C LEU A 123 -0.40 22.23 -3.21
N TYR A 124 -0.66 21.26 -4.09
CA TYR A 124 0.31 20.84 -5.11
C TYR A 124 0.16 21.59 -6.44
N ARG A 125 -0.93 22.25 -6.68
CA ARG A 125 -1.23 22.93 -7.94
C ARG A 125 -0.18 23.97 -8.30
N ASN A 126 0.26 24.75 -7.31
CA ASN A 126 1.22 25.83 -7.47
C ASN A 126 2.67 25.42 -7.17
N GLN A 127 2.89 24.18 -6.77
CA GLN A 127 4.24 23.64 -6.54
C GLN A 127 4.75 22.96 -7.82
N SER A 128 6.08 22.99 -7.99
CA SER A 128 6.69 22.21 -9.07
C SER A 128 6.45 20.72 -8.85
N ALA A 129 6.16 20.00 -9.95
CA ALA A 129 5.91 18.57 -9.91
C ALA A 129 7.13 17.76 -9.43
N GLY A 130 6.88 16.57 -8.89
CA GLY A 130 7.90 15.64 -8.41
C GLY A 130 8.12 15.66 -6.90
N ILE A 131 9.14 14.93 -6.46
CA ILE A 131 9.52 14.88 -5.06
C ILE A 131 10.48 16.06 -4.78
N LYS A 132 9.93 17.10 -4.23
CA LYS A 132 10.69 18.17 -3.61
C LYS A 132 10.37 18.19 -2.12
N ASN A 133 11.17 18.90 -1.34
CA ASN A 133 10.92 19.16 0.06
C ASN A 133 9.64 20.05 0.14
N ASP A 134 8.50 19.40 0.08
CA ASP A 134 7.18 20.00 -0.06
C ASP A 134 6.65 20.60 1.25
N GLY A 135 7.58 20.97 2.10
CA GLY A 135 7.27 21.70 3.29
C GLY A 135 7.15 20.85 4.54
N THR A 136 7.31 21.55 5.58
CA THR A 136 7.51 21.05 6.93
C THR A 136 6.24 20.53 7.59
N PHE A 137 5.05 20.81 7.06
CA PHE A 137 3.79 20.45 7.72
C PHE A 137 3.63 18.94 7.90
N PHE A 138 3.99 18.15 6.89
CA PHE A 138 3.92 16.68 6.97
C PHE A 138 5.20 16.02 7.47
N MET A 139 6.28 16.77 7.68
CA MET A 139 7.57 16.18 8.08
C MET A 139 7.49 15.49 9.43
N SER A 140 6.81 16.07 10.42
CA SER A 140 6.65 15.45 11.74
C SER A 140 5.83 14.14 11.66
N ALA A 141 4.83 14.07 10.78
CA ALA A 141 4.02 12.88 10.57
C ALA A 141 4.78 11.80 9.78
N SER A 142 5.65 12.18 8.84
CA SER A 142 6.32 11.26 7.93
C SER A 142 7.78 10.92 8.30
N ASN A 143 8.36 11.51 9.35
CA ASN A 143 9.74 11.28 9.77
C ASN A 143 9.88 10.63 11.16
N ARG A 144 8.94 9.82 11.57
CA ARG A 144 8.90 9.21 12.91
C ARG A 144 8.86 10.24 14.05
N GLY A 145 8.37 11.44 13.78
CA GLY A 145 8.08 12.44 14.81
C GLY A 145 6.84 12.06 15.62
N MET A 146 6.49 12.89 16.60
CA MET A 146 5.34 12.63 17.50
C MET A 146 4.03 12.36 16.73
N LEU A 147 3.73 13.16 15.71
CA LEU A 147 2.54 12.94 14.87
C LEU A 147 2.60 11.62 14.07
N GLY A 148 3.79 11.21 13.62
CA GLY A 148 4.00 9.91 12.97
C GLY A 148 3.72 8.74 13.92
N TRP A 149 4.20 8.82 15.15
CA TRP A 149 3.90 7.83 16.17
C TRP A 149 2.42 7.79 16.54
N LEU A 150 1.77 8.93 16.72
CA LEU A 150 0.33 9.00 16.97
C LEU A 150 -0.48 8.40 15.82
N ALA A 151 -0.13 8.70 14.57
CA ALA A 151 -0.75 8.10 13.41
C ALA A 151 -0.55 6.57 13.37
N GLY A 152 0.68 6.09 13.66
CA GLY A 152 0.98 4.66 13.73
C GLY A 152 0.19 3.94 14.82
N VAL A 153 0.12 4.50 16.02
CA VAL A 153 -0.70 3.96 17.12
C VAL A 153 -2.18 3.97 16.74
N GLY A 154 -2.69 5.06 16.17
CA GLY A 154 -4.09 5.17 15.76
C GLY A 154 -4.47 4.14 14.68
N MET A 155 -3.66 4.02 13.64
CA MET A 155 -3.86 3.02 12.58
C MET A 155 -3.79 1.59 13.11
N THR A 156 -2.79 1.30 13.96
CA THR A 156 -2.63 -0.02 14.58
C THR A 156 -3.82 -0.35 15.47
N SER A 157 -4.25 0.58 16.32
CA SER A 157 -5.42 0.40 17.19
C SER A 157 -6.70 0.17 16.41
N PHE A 158 -6.87 0.87 15.27
CA PHE A 158 -8.01 0.64 14.38
C PHE A 158 -8.01 -0.79 13.82
N TYR A 159 -6.88 -1.31 13.36
CA TYR A 159 -6.79 -2.69 12.87
C TYR A 159 -6.98 -3.73 13.97
N VAL A 160 -6.49 -3.47 15.19
CA VAL A 160 -6.75 -4.31 16.35
C VAL A 160 -8.25 -4.33 16.66
N ALA A 161 -8.91 -3.17 16.68
CA ALA A 161 -10.35 -3.09 16.87
C ALA A 161 -11.12 -3.85 15.77
N LEU A 162 -10.74 -3.68 14.52
CA LEU A 162 -11.39 -4.31 13.37
C LEU A 162 -11.36 -5.85 13.44
N TYR A 163 -10.25 -6.44 13.87
CA TYR A 163 -10.08 -7.89 13.85
C TYR A 163 -10.52 -8.59 15.13
N TRP A 164 -10.36 -7.96 16.30
CA TRP A 164 -10.63 -8.63 17.59
C TRP A 164 -11.77 -8.04 18.39
N TYR A 165 -12.19 -6.82 18.03
CA TYR A 165 -13.31 -6.14 18.69
C TYR A 165 -14.37 -5.66 17.69
N PRO A 166 -14.89 -6.56 16.81
CA PRO A 166 -15.87 -6.18 15.79
C PRO A 166 -17.13 -5.55 16.39
N ASP A 167 -17.57 -6.03 17.56
CA ASP A 167 -18.75 -5.50 18.25
C ASP A 167 -18.58 -4.04 18.67
N MET A 168 -17.36 -3.63 19.03
CA MET A 168 -17.05 -2.23 19.32
C MET A 168 -17.23 -1.35 18.07
N ILE A 169 -16.83 -1.84 16.90
CA ILE A 169 -17.02 -1.10 15.66
C ILE A 169 -18.48 -1.11 15.22
N LEU A 170 -19.16 -2.25 15.33
CA LEU A 170 -20.59 -2.39 14.99
C LEU A 170 -21.48 -1.44 15.80
N GLN A 171 -21.15 -1.24 17.07
CA GLN A 171 -21.89 -0.34 17.97
C GLN A 171 -21.44 1.14 17.83
N SER A 172 -20.38 1.41 17.05
CA SER A 172 -19.88 2.76 16.86
C SER A 172 -20.75 3.57 15.91
N GLY A 173 -20.70 4.90 16.04
CA GLY A 173 -21.31 5.82 15.09
C GLY A 173 -20.76 5.69 13.66
N LEU A 174 -19.58 5.10 13.50
CA LEU A 174 -18.95 4.89 12.21
C LEU A 174 -19.77 3.98 11.29
N VAL A 175 -20.26 2.85 11.80
CA VAL A 175 -21.10 1.92 11.01
C VAL A 175 -22.42 2.59 10.63
N GLN A 176 -23.01 3.37 11.54
CA GLN A 176 -24.23 4.11 11.27
C GLN A 176 -24.03 5.17 10.16
N LEU A 177 -22.87 5.85 10.11
CA LEU A 177 -22.56 6.82 9.07
C LEU A 177 -22.49 6.21 7.67
N VAL A 178 -22.04 4.98 7.53
CA VAL A 178 -21.93 4.30 6.22
C VAL A 178 -23.20 3.52 5.86
N ASN A 179 -24.15 3.37 6.80
CA ASN A 179 -25.36 2.57 6.62
C ASN A 179 -26.23 3.01 5.41
N PRO A 180 -26.42 4.31 5.12
CA PRO A 180 -27.16 4.72 3.92
C PRO A 180 -26.53 4.23 2.62
N ILE A 181 -25.19 4.18 2.57
CA ILE A 181 -24.47 3.65 1.39
C ILE A 181 -24.69 2.13 1.30
N ALA A 182 -24.64 1.41 2.42
CA ALA A 182 -24.87 -0.03 2.45
C ALA A 182 -26.27 -0.38 1.97
N LEU A 183 -27.28 0.29 2.50
CA LEU A 183 -28.68 0.08 2.10
C LEU A 183 -28.90 0.35 0.61
N ALA A 184 -28.25 1.40 0.07
CA ALA A 184 -28.38 1.73 -1.35
C ALA A 184 -27.70 0.71 -2.28
N LEU A 185 -26.58 0.11 -1.86
CA LEU A 185 -25.81 -0.83 -2.69
C LEU A 185 -26.25 -2.30 -2.50
N THR A 186 -26.58 -2.69 -1.27
CA THR A 186 -26.83 -4.09 -0.92
C THR A 186 -28.26 -4.40 -0.50
N GLY A 187 -29.04 -3.37 -0.20
CA GLY A 187 -30.34 -3.54 0.46
C GLY A 187 -30.26 -4.00 1.92
N GLN A 188 -29.08 -4.15 2.47
CA GLN A 188 -28.81 -4.63 3.84
C GLN A 188 -28.08 -3.57 4.65
N GLY A 189 -28.16 -3.67 5.99
CA GLY A 189 -27.43 -2.79 6.88
C GLY A 189 -25.90 -2.99 6.80
N ALA A 190 -25.17 -1.92 7.12
CA ALA A 190 -23.71 -1.95 7.14
C ALA A 190 -23.18 -2.82 8.29
N ASP A 191 -22.11 -3.54 8.01
CA ASP A 191 -21.28 -4.23 9.01
C ASP A 191 -19.93 -3.53 9.18
N HIS A 192 -19.08 -4.05 10.05
CA HIS A 192 -17.75 -3.49 10.32
C HIS A 192 -16.80 -3.61 9.11
N TRP A 193 -16.92 -4.66 8.28
CA TRP A 193 -16.16 -4.81 7.05
C TRP A 193 -16.59 -3.82 5.98
N PHE A 194 -17.89 -3.57 5.87
CA PHE A 194 -18.41 -2.55 4.96
C PHE A 194 -17.89 -1.16 5.35
N ALA A 195 -17.92 -0.82 6.64
CA ALA A 195 -17.38 0.45 7.14
C ALA A 195 -15.87 0.58 6.84
N TYR A 196 -15.10 -0.48 7.06
CA TYR A 196 -13.69 -0.54 6.69
C TYR A 196 -13.48 -0.30 5.20
N THR A 197 -14.23 -0.98 4.35
CA THR A 197 -14.06 -0.89 2.89
C THR A 197 -14.41 0.49 2.36
N VAL A 198 -15.43 1.15 2.92
CA VAL A 198 -15.76 2.55 2.57
C VAL A 198 -14.62 3.48 2.97
N LEU A 199 -14.12 3.40 4.21
CA LEU A 199 -12.99 4.24 4.66
C LEU A 199 -11.74 4.00 3.83
N TYR A 200 -11.42 2.74 3.53
CA TYR A 200 -10.32 2.35 2.67
C TYR A 200 -10.43 2.99 1.28
N THR A 201 -11.61 2.89 0.66
CA THR A 201 -11.87 3.45 -0.68
C THR A 201 -11.74 4.97 -0.68
N LEU A 202 -12.34 5.64 0.30
CA LEU A 202 -12.21 7.10 0.45
C LEU A 202 -10.76 7.53 0.66
N ALA A 203 -9.99 6.79 1.46
CA ALA A 203 -8.56 7.05 1.65
C ALA A 203 -7.79 6.90 0.33
N VAL A 204 -8.01 5.82 -0.42
CA VAL A 204 -7.36 5.61 -1.73
C VAL A 204 -7.70 6.74 -2.71
N LEU A 205 -8.96 7.18 -2.77
CA LEU A 205 -9.39 8.26 -3.66
C LEU A 205 -8.75 9.60 -3.26
N THR A 206 -8.80 9.96 -1.98
CA THR A 206 -8.28 11.24 -1.47
C THR A 206 -6.77 11.33 -1.66
N PHE A 207 -6.03 10.31 -1.24
CA PHE A 207 -4.58 10.27 -1.41
C PHE A 207 -4.15 9.94 -2.85
N GLY A 208 -5.04 9.35 -3.65
CA GLY A 208 -4.88 9.20 -5.08
C GLY A 208 -4.78 10.54 -5.79
N VAL A 209 -5.63 11.51 -5.43
CA VAL A 209 -5.54 12.89 -5.92
C VAL A 209 -4.16 13.49 -5.56
N ARG A 210 -3.70 13.31 -4.31
CA ARG A 210 -2.35 13.75 -3.90
C ARG A 210 -1.26 13.14 -4.79
N MET A 211 -1.32 11.84 -5.04
CA MET A 211 -0.35 11.12 -5.87
C MET A 211 -0.37 11.62 -7.31
N MET A 212 -1.56 11.81 -7.90
CA MET A 212 -1.69 12.36 -9.24
C MET A 212 -1.12 13.77 -9.37
N MET A 213 -1.40 14.64 -8.42
CA MET A 213 -0.89 16.01 -8.42
C MET A 213 0.62 16.08 -8.23
N ARG A 214 1.17 15.24 -7.36
CA ARG A 214 2.61 15.17 -7.09
C ARG A 214 3.41 14.71 -8.30
N TYR A 215 2.90 13.71 -9.02
CA TYR A 215 3.57 13.11 -10.17
C TYR A 215 2.93 13.48 -11.51
N ARG A 216 2.22 14.62 -11.60
CA ARG A 216 1.49 15.05 -12.79
C ARG A 216 2.36 15.20 -14.06
N HIS A 217 3.66 15.38 -13.92
CA HIS A 217 4.63 15.46 -15.01
C HIS A 217 4.93 14.10 -15.67
N ASN A 218 4.52 13.00 -15.07
CA ASN A 218 4.86 11.65 -15.52
C ASN A 218 3.59 10.85 -15.85
N PRO A 219 3.29 10.62 -17.15
CA PRO A 219 2.07 9.93 -17.56
C PRO A 219 1.96 8.50 -17.03
N TYR A 220 3.07 7.80 -16.85
CA TYR A 220 3.07 6.47 -16.24
C TYR A 220 2.45 6.48 -14.84
N HIS A 221 2.83 7.45 -14.01
CA HIS A 221 2.29 7.56 -12.65
C HIS A 221 0.81 7.97 -12.64
N LEU A 222 0.39 8.82 -13.56
CA LEU A 222 -1.01 9.22 -13.69
C LEU A 222 -1.90 8.02 -14.04
N ILE A 223 -1.54 7.27 -15.09
CA ILE A 223 -2.30 6.10 -15.53
C ILE A 223 -2.29 5.01 -14.44
N ARG A 224 -1.16 4.77 -13.81
CA ARG A 224 -1.03 3.81 -12.72
C ARG A 224 -1.92 4.17 -11.53
N THR A 225 -1.91 5.42 -11.08
CA THR A 225 -2.76 5.87 -9.97
C THR A 225 -4.24 5.79 -10.33
N ALA A 226 -4.62 6.18 -11.55
CA ALA A 226 -5.98 6.04 -12.06
C ALA A 226 -6.41 4.56 -12.08
N SER A 227 -5.53 3.65 -12.52
CA SER A 227 -5.76 2.20 -12.47
C SER A 227 -6.03 1.72 -11.05
N VAL A 228 -5.18 2.10 -10.08
CA VAL A 228 -5.38 1.75 -8.68
C VAL A 228 -6.73 2.26 -8.18
N MET A 229 -7.07 3.51 -8.41
CA MET A 229 -8.35 4.09 -7.99
C MET A 229 -9.53 3.33 -8.62
N PHE A 230 -9.46 2.99 -9.91
CA PHE A 230 -10.47 2.21 -10.62
C PHE A 230 -10.63 0.80 -10.03
N PHE A 231 -9.54 0.05 -9.89
CA PHE A 231 -9.61 -1.32 -9.37
C PHE A 231 -10.11 -1.37 -7.93
N GLN A 232 -9.71 -0.41 -7.10
CA GLN A 232 -10.13 -0.40 -5.70
C GLN A 232 -11.58 0.06 -5.53
N THR A 233 -12.02 1.05 -6.28
CA THR A 233 -13.40 1.52 -6.19
C THR A 233 -14.37 0.58 -6.92
N GLY A 234 -14.07 0.23 -8.17
CA GLY A 234 -14.97 -0.55 -9.01
C GLY A 234 -15.00 -2.04 -8.65
N LEU A 235 -13.82 -2.68 -8.65
CA LEU A 235 -13.75 -4.14 -8.56
C LEU A 235 -13.52 -4.67 -7.14
N ALA A 236 -12.92 -3.90 -6.27
CA ALA A 236 -12.71 -4.34 -4.88
C ALA A 236 -13.81 -3.84 -3.91
N PHE A 237 -14.53 -2.76 -4.25
CA PHE A 237 -15.62 -2.25 -3.41
C PHE A 237 -16.99 -2.40 -4.07
N ILE A 238 -17.25 -1.69 -5.19
CA ILE A 238 -18.62 -1.61 -5.76
C ILE A 238 -19.11 -2.98 -6.24
N LEU A 239 -18.32 -3.72 -7.00
CA LEU A 239 -18.75 -4.99 -7.59
C LEU A 239 -19.17 -6.05 -6.56
N PRO A 240 -18.40 -6.36 -5.49
CA PRO A 240 -18.83 -7.32 -4.49
C PRO A 240 -20.11 -6.90 -3.78
N GLN A 241 -20.29 -5.60 -3.51
CA GLN A 241 -21.48 -5.10 -2.85
C GLN A 241 -22.73 -5.18 -3.75
N LEU A 242 -22.58 -4.88 -5.04
CA LEU A 242 -23.68 -5.07 -6.00
C LEU A 242 -24.07 -6.54 -6.15
N LEU A 243 -23.09 -7.44 -6.22
CA LEU A 243 -23.37 -8.89 -6.25
C LEU A 243 -24.15 -9.32 -5.01
N LYS A 244 -23.77 -8.85 -3.83
CA LYS A 244 -24.52 -9.08 -2.59
C LYS A 244 -25.94 -8.55 -2.67
N GLY A 245 -26.14 -7.33 -3.22
CA GLY A 245 -27.46 -6.74 -3.44
C GLY A 245 -28.34 -7.54 -4.39
N PHE A 246 -27.75 -8.25 -5.35
CA PHE A 246 -28.44 -9.17 -6.26
C PHE A 246 -28.56 -10.61 -5.74
N ASN A 247 -28.26 -10.84 -4.44
CA ASN A 247 -28.24 -12.17 -3.83
C ASN A 247 -27.26 -13.15 -4.55
N GLN A 248 -26.20 -12.61 -5.14
CA GLN A 248 -25.13 -13.40 -5.73
C GLN A 248 -23.97 -13.54 -4.73
N PRO A 249 -23.11 -14.56 -4.84
CA PRO A 249 -21.92 -14.69 -4.01
C PRO A 249 -21.02 -13.47 -4.13
N GLU A 250 -20.44 -13.03 -3.01
CA GLU A 250 -19.44 -11.96 -3.01
C GLU A 250 -18.20 -12.43 -3.78
N PHE A 251 -17.78 -11.68 -4.78
CA PHE A 251 -16.62 -11.99 -5.60
C PHE A 251 -15.67 -10.81 -5.69
N TYR A 252 -14.40 -11.09 -5.42
CA TYR A 252 -13.32 -10.12 -5.44
C TYR A 252 -12.33 -10.44 -6.58
N PRO A 253 -12.53 -9.97 -7.80
CA PRO A 253 -11.68 -10.32 -8.95
C PRO A 253 -10.24 -9.83 -8.84
N THR A 254 -9.98 -8.89 -7.94
CA THR A 254 -8.63 -8.38 -7.64
C THR A 254 -7.85 -9.25 -6.67
N TYR A 255 -8.47 -10.27 -6.08
CA TYR A 255 -7.84 -11.20 -5.16
C TYR A 255 -8.02 -12.64 -5.65
N PHE A 256 -6.95 -13.40 -5.63
CA PHE A 256 -6.91 -14.82 -5.99
C PHE A 256 -5.87 -15.54 -5.13
N TRP A 257 -5.75 -16.84 -5.24
CA TRP A 257 -4.78 -17.59 -4.46
C TRP A 257 -3.34 -17.11 -4.73
N PRO A 258 -2.49 -16.93 -3.70
CA PRO A 258 -2.67 -17.26 -2.29
C PRO A 258 -3.21 -16.15 -1.39
N LEU A 259 -3.58 -14.97 -1.91
CA LEU A 259 -4.13 -13.88 -1.09
C LEU A 259 -5.57 -14.18 -0.63
N LYS A 260 -6.41 -14.64 -1.54
CA LYS A 260 -7.75 -15.16 -1.26
C LYS A 260 -7.64 -16.69 -1.25
N ARG A 261 -7.24 -17.24 -0.10
CA ARG A 261 -6.96 -18.66 0.07
C ARG A 261 -8.18 -19.54 -0.23
N ASP A 262 -9.36 -19.08 0.15
CA ASP A 262 -10.64 -19.77 0.03
C ASP A 262 -10.92 -20.24 -1.40
N TYR A 263 -10.34 -19.60 -2.41
CA TYR A 263 -10.53 -20.00 -3.82
C TYR A 263 -9.75 -21.27 -4.23
N LEU A 264 -8.86 -21.78 -3.39
CA LEU A 264 -8.10 -22.99 -3.69
C LEU A 264 -8.04 -23.97 -2.50
N MET A 265 -8.66 -23.69 -1.36
CA MET A 265 -8.73 -24.61 -0.23
C MET A 265 -9.89 -25.61 -0.43
N PRO A 266 -9.70 -26.92 -0.16
CA PRO A 266 -10.70 -27.93 -0.51
C PRO A 266 -12.03 -27.76 0.25
N GLY A 267 -11.99 -27.37 1.54
CA GLY A 267 -13.21 -27.14 2.33
C GLY A 267 -13.99 -25.92 1.84
N ASP A 268 -13.30 -24.84 1.57
CA ASP A 268 -13.89 -23.58 1.09
C ASP A 268 -14.34 -23.70 -0.38
N LEU A 269 -13.58 -24.44 -1.21
CA LEU A 269 -14.02 -24.79 -2.57
C LEU A 269 -15.31 -25.59 -2.55
N GLY A 270 -15.48 -26.54 -1.64
CA GLY A 270 -16.71 -27.31 -1.48
C GLY A 270 -17.90 -26.42 -1.09
N MET A 271 -17.74 -25.54 -0.09
CA MET A 271 -18.77 -24.58 0.32
C MET A 271 -19.02 -23.55 -0.79
N ASN A 272 -17.98 -23.02 -1.41
CA ASN A 272 -18.11 -22.09 -2.51
C ASN A 272 -18.69 -22.77 -3.75
N TRP A 273 -18.38 -24.04 -4.01
CA TRP A 273 -18.94 -24.80 -5.11
C TRP A 273 -20.44 -25.02 -4.93
N THR A 274 -20.88 -25.45 -3.76
CA THR A 274 -22.31 -25.60 -3.44
C THR A 274 -23.06 -24.24 -3.47
N ALA A 275 -22.45 -23.17 -2.96
CA ALA A 275 -22.99 -21.82 -3.05
C ALA A 275 -22.99 -21.33 -4.50
N THR A 276 -21.98 -21.66 -5.30
CA THR A 276 -21.89 -21.28 -6.71
C THR A 276 -22.79 -22.14 -7.62
N GLU A 277 -23.02 -23.41 -7.29
CA GLU A 277 -24.05 -24.23 -7.93
C GLU A 277 -25.44 -23.64 -7.67
N ALA A 278 -25.73 -23.21 -6.44
CA ALA A 278 -26.97 -22.51 -6.11
C ALA A 278 -27.09 -21.15 -6.82
N ALA A 279 -25.99 -20.45 -7.08
CA ALA A 279 -25.92 -19.21 -7.84
C ALA A 279 -25.88 -19.40 -9.36
N GLY A 280 -25.82 -20.65 -9.83
CA GLY A 280 -25.82 -21.00 -11.25
C GLY A 280 -24.52 -20.66 -11.97
N SER A 281 -24.62 -20.33 -13.26
CA SER A 281 -23.47 -20.10 -14.13
C SER A 281 -22.54 -18.97 -13.68
N VAL A 282 -23.04 -17.98 -12.96
CA VAL A 282 -22.25 -16.83 -12.49
C VAL A 282 -21.17 -17.25 -11.48
N GLY A 283 -21.54 -18.09 -10.52
CA GLY A 283 -20.59 -18.58 -9.52
C GLY A 283 -19.49 -19.44 -10.13
N VAL A 284 -19.85 -20.35 -11.07
CA VAL A 284 -18.88 -21.17 -11.80
C VAL A 284 -17.88 -20.33 -12.59
N ILE A 285 -18.36 -19.26 -13.26
CA ILE A 285 -17.49 -18.32 -13.98
C ILE A 285 -16.50 -17.63 -13.02
N MET A 286 -16.94 -17.25 -11.83
CA MET A 286 -16.08 -16.61 -10.81
C MET A 286 -14.95 -17.54 -10.37
N LEU A 287 -15.22 -18.83 -10.13
CA LEU A 287 -14.19 -19.82 -9.75
C LEU A 287 -13.22 -20.08 -10.89
N ILE A 288 -13.71 -20.24 -12.12
CA ILE A 288 -12.87 -20.41 -13.30
C ILE A 288 -11.96 -19.19 -13.49
N PHE A 289 -12.50 -18.00 -13.32
CA PHE A 289 -11.71 -16.76 -13.39
C PHE A 289 -10.61 -16.73 -12.33
N ALA A 290 -10.92 -17.04 -11.07
CA ALA A 290 -9.92 -17.06 -9.99
C ALA A 290 -8.82 -18.09 -10.24
N GLY A 291 -9.17 -19.29 -10.73
CA GLY A 291 -8.23 -20.33 -11.15
C GLY A 291 -7.35 -19.87 -12.32
N ALA A 292 -7.96 -19.29 -13.35
CA ALA A 292 -7.24 -18.75 -14.52
C ALA A 292 -6.28 -17.61 -14.12
N MET A 293 -6.68 -16.73 -13.22
CA MET A 293 -5.82 -15.66 -12.69
C MET A 293 -4.62 -16.23 -11.92
N THR A 294 -4.82 -17.31 -11.15
CA THR A 294 -3.75 -17.94 -10.39
C THR A 294 -2.76 -18.69 -11.31
N VAL A 295 -3.26 -19.54 -12.21
CA VAL A 295 -2.44 -20.50 -12.97
C VAL A 295 -1.93 -19.93 -14.28
N LEU A 296 -2.75 -19.16 -15.00
CA LEU A 296 -2.41 -18.62 -16.33
C LEU A 296 -1.98 -17.16 -16.29
N ALA A 297 -2.82 -16.27 -15.73
CA ALA A 297 -2.54 -14.85 -15.78
C ALA A 297 -1.31 -14.46 -14.96
N THR A 298 -1.12 -15.06 -13.78
CA THR A 298 0.03 -14.78 -12.92
C THR A 298 1.37 -15.01 -13.62
N PRO A 299 1.69 -16.17 -14.21
CA PRO A 299 2.96 -16.36 -14.91
C PRO A 299 3.05 -15.55 -16.21
N ILE A 300 1.98 -15.50 -17.02
CA ILE A 300 2.00 -14.80 -18.32
C ILE A 300 2.18 -13.30 -18.14
N LEU A 301 1.36 -12.66 -17.32
CA LEU A 301 1.44 -11.21 -17.09
C LEU A 301 2.72 -10.81 -16.35
N THR A 302 3.23 -11.68 -15.47
CA THR A 302 4.51 -11.42 -14.81
C THR A 302 5.68 -11.57 -15.77
N TYR A 303 5.64 -12.51 -16.71
CA TYR A 303 6.62 -12.60 -17.79
C TYR A 303 6.63 -11.31 -18.63
N LEU A 304 5.45 -10.84 -19.04
CA LEU A 304 5.32 -9.68 -19.92
C LEU A 304 5.63 -8.35 -19.23
N TYR A 305 5.10 -8.14 -18.03
CA TYR A 305 5.08 -6.82 -17.37
C TYR A 305 5.83 -6.78 -16.03
N GLY A 306 6.37 -7.91 -15.55
CA GLY A 306 6.94 -8.02 -14.22
C GLY A 306 5.87 -7.97 -13.13
N LYS A 307 6.28 -8.05 -11.88
CA LYS A 307 5.44 -7.97 -10.68
C LYS A 307 4.53 -6.73 -10.61
N ARG A 308 4.90 -5.67 -11.37
CA ARG A 308 4.18 -4.38 -11.34
C ARG A 308 2.72 -4.49 -11.78
N TRP A 309 2.38 -5.38 -12.73
CA TRP A 309 1.02 -5.50 -13.22
C TRP A 309 0.01 -5.72 -12.12
N TYR A 310 0.40 -6.49 -11.11
CA TYR A 310 -0.44 -6.75 -9.95
C TYR A 310 -0.14 -5.83 -8.78
N CYS A 311 1.11 -5.83 -8.27
CA CYS A 311 1.47 -5.16 -7.02
C CYS A 311 1.38 -3.63 -7.06
N SER A 312 1.48 -3.01 -8.24
CA SER A 312 1.44 -1.54 -8.39
C SER A 312 0.21 -1.03 -9.15
N TRP A 313 -0.54 -1.90 -9.85
CA TRP A 313 -1.64 -1.46 -10.68
C TRP A 313 -3.01 -1.97 -10.21
N VAL A 314 -3.08 -3.16 -9.63
CA VAL A 314 -4.35 -3.86 -9.33
C VAL A 314 -4.54 -4.11 -7.84
N CYS A 315 -3.50 -4.57 -7.15
CA CYS A 315 -3.59 -5.05 -5.78
C CYS A 315 -3.98 -3.94 -4.79
N GLY A 316 -4.96 -4.21 -3.92
CA GLY A 316 -5.44 -3.27 -2.91
C GLY A 316 -4.36 -2.86 -1.90
N CYS A 317 -3.63 -3.82 -1.35
CA CYS A 317 -2.54 -3.50 -0.42
C CYS A 317 -1.47 -2.62 -1.09
N GLY A 318 -1.18 -2.88 -2.39
CA GLY A 318 -0.30 -2.06 -3.20
C GLY A 318 -0.85 -0.67 -3.43
N GLY A 319 -2.13 -0.57 -3.75
CA GLY A 319 -2.82 0.70 -3.96
C GLY A 319 -2.81 1.60 -2.74
N LEU A 320 -3.14 1.05 -1.57
CA LEU A 320 -3.09 1.79 -0.30
C LEU A 320 -1.67 2.25 0.04
N ALA A 321 -0.68 1.37 -0.16
CA ALA A 321 0.72 1.70 0.09
C ALA A 321 1.23 2.84 -0.81
N GLU A 322 0.75 2.93 -2.04
CA GLU A 322 1.16 3.95 -2.99
C GLU A 322 0.39 5.27 -2.87
N THR A 323 -0.80 5.25 -2.29
CA THR A 323 -1.62 6.44 -2.06
C THR A 323 -1.44 6.97 -0.63
N LEU A 324 -2.14 6.39 0.34
CA LEU A 324 -2.04 6.75 1.76
C LEU A 324 -0.61 6.56 2.31
N GLY A 325 0.09 5.52 1.86
CA GLY A 325 1.45 5.20 2.30
C GLY A 325 2.56 6.03 1.64
N ASP A 326 2.29 6.79 0.55
CA ASP A 326 3.32 7.54 -0.18
C ASP A 326 4.16 8.49 0.71
N PRO A 327 3.61 9.21 1.70
CA PRO A 327 4.39 10.03 2.61
C PRO A 327 5.44 9.28 3.44
N TYR A 328 5.29 7.99 3.62
CA TYR A 328 6.12 7.13 4.47
C TYR A 328 7.12 6.27 3.68
N ARG A 329 7.15 6.38 2.37
CA ARG A 329 7.93 5.55 1.46
C ARG A 329 9.44 5.57 1.76
N HIS A 330 10.00 6.69 2.16
CA HIS A 330 11.40 6.87 2.48
C HIS A 330 11.83 6.18 3.80
N LEU A 331 10.87 5.84 4.68
CA LEU A 331 11.13 5.17 5.96
C LEU A 331 11.48 3.68 5.82
N SER A 332 11.30 3.08 4.63
CA SER A 332 11.69 1.69 4.38
C SER A 332 13.20 1.51 4.51
N ASP A 333 13.61 0.55 5.33
CA ASP A 333 15.03 0.26 5.59
C ASP A 333 15.72 -0.32 4.34
N LYS A 334 16.88 0.23 3.96
CA LYS A 334 17.70 -0.14 2.79
C LYS A 334 18.88 -1.02 3.14
N SER A 335 19.07 -1.36 4.42
CA SER A 335 20.21 -2.14 4.88
C SER A 335 20.21 -3.59 4.37
N ASP A 336 21.39 -4.18 4.25
CA ASP A 336 21.55 -5.59 3.91
C ASP A 336 20.93 -6.53 4.95
N ARG A 337 20.91 -6.08 6.22
CA ARG A 337 20.23 -6.83 7.29
C ARG A 337 18.74 -6.93 7.03
N ALA A 338 18.09 -5.82 6.69
CA ALA A 338 16.68 -5.80 6.35
C ALA A 338 16.38 -6.66 5.10
N TRP A 339 17.27 -6.66 4.12
CA TRP A 339 17.16 -7.51 2.94
C TRP A 339 17.30 -9.00 3.25
N ARG A 340 18.23 -9.39 4.15
CA ARG A 340 18.35 -10.80 4.60
C ARG A 340 17.09 -11.26 5.32
N ILE A 341 16.57 -10.44 6.24
CA ILE A 341 15.32 -10.72 6.96
C ILE A 341 14.16 -10.84 5.99
N GLU A 342 14.04 -9.93 5.03
CA GLU A 342 13.02 -9.94 3.98
C GLU A 342 12.97 -11.31 3.28
N ARG A 343 14.12 -11.80 2.80
CA ARG A 343 14.19 -13.08 2.08
C ARG A 343 13.78 -14.26 2.94
N ILE A 344 14.22 -14.30 4.18
CA ILE A 344 13.86 -15.38 5.10
C ILE A 344 12.35 -15.35 5.35
N VAL A 345 11.82 -14.22 5.77
CA VAL A 345 10.42 -14.12 6.20
C VAL A 345 9.45 -14.33 5.03
N ILE A 346 9.65 -13.66 3.89
CA ILE A 346 8.70 -13.76 2.77
C ILE A 346 8.64 -15.17 2.16
N TYR A 347 9.80 -15.85 2.06
CA TYR A 347 9.81 -17.22 1.55
C TYR A 347 9.34 -18.24 2.57
N SER A 348 9.51 -17.99 3.87
CA SER A 348 8.90 -18.81 4.92
C SER A 348 7.37 -18.72 4.89
N VAL A 349 6.81 -17.52 4.68
CA VAL A 349 5.36 -17.34 4.52
C VAL A 349 4.87 -18.04 3.26
N LEU A 350 5.61 -17.94 2.15
CA LEU A 350 5.28 -18.67 0.92
C LEU A 350 5.31 -20.19 1.14
N ALA A 351 6.35 -20.71 1.77
CA ALA A 351 6.45 -22.13 2.10
C ALA A 351 5.28 -22.58 2.99
N TRP A 352 4.94 -21.78 3.98
CA TRP A 352 3.81 -22.09 4.88
C TRP A 352 2.49 -22.21 4.11
N ILE A 353 2.13 -21.25 3.25
CA ILE A 353 0.86 -21.36 2.50
C ILE A 353 0.85 -22.50 1.50
N LEU A 354 2.00 -22.82 0.86
CA LEU A 354 2.12 -23.96 -0.05
C LEU A 354 1.93 -25.29 0.68
N VAL A 355 2.63 -25.47 1.82
CA VAL A 355 2.49 -26.67 2.65
C VAL A 355 1.08 -26.78 3.20
N LEU A 356 0.52 -25.69 3.72
CA LEU A 356 -0.85 -25.65 4.23
C LEU A 356 -1.86 -26.08 3.16
N THR A 357 -1.76 -25.50 1.96
CA THR A 357 -2.65 -25.86 0.84
C THR A 357 -2.50 -27.34 0.47
N GLY A 358 -1.27 -27.83 0.34
CA GLY A 358 -1.00 -29.23 0.01
C GLY A 358 -1.50 -30.21 1.07
N VAL A 359 -1.29 -29.92 2.34
CA VAL A 359 -1.75 -30.78 3.46
C VAL A 359 -3.26 -30.80 3.56
N LEU A 360 -3.95 -29.66 3.36
CA LEU A 360 -5.41 -29.62 3.37
C LEU A 360 -6.02 -30.39 2.19
N TRP A 361 -5.40 -30.30 0.99
CA TRP A 361 -5.82 -31.10 -0.15
C TRP A 361 -5.60 -32.60 0.08
N LEU A 362 -4.45 -33.01 0.65
CA LEU A 362 -4.18 -34.40 0.99
C LEU A 362 -5.19 -34.92 2.01
N ASN A 363 -5.48 -34.16 3.04
CA ASN A 363 -6.51 -34.50 4.03
C ASN A 363 -7.89 -34.65 3.40
N HIS A 364 -8.25 -33.78 2.47
CA HIS A 364 -9.53 -33.87 1.75
C HIS A 364 -9.64 -35.16 0.90
N VAL A 365 -8.59 -35.47 0.15
CA VAL A 365 -8.54 -36.70 -0.69
C VAL A 365 -8.62 -37.96 0.16
N GLN A 366 -8.09 -37.92 1.39
CA GLN A 366 -8.15 -39.05 2.34
C GLN A 366 -9.43 -39.06 3.20
N GLY A 367 -10.47 -38.33 2.81
CA GLY A 367 -11.74 -38.28 3.54
C GLY A 367 -11.70 -37.59 4.90
N GLY A 368 -10.66 -36.80 5.19
CA GLY A 368 -10.49 -36.08 6.45
C GLY A 368 -9.75 -36.88 7.55
N GLU A 369 -9.25 -38.07 7.25
CA GLU A 369 -8.61 -38.95 8.25
C GLU A 369 -7.26 -38.40 8.77
N LEU A 370 -6.50 -37.66 7.93
CA LEU A 370 -5.15 -37.20 8.26
C LEU A 370 -5.11 -36.19 9.40
N LEU A 371 -5.98 -35.21 9.35
CA LEU A 371 -5.99 -34.07 10.29
C LEU A 371 -7.25 -34.01 11.17
N GLY A 372 -8.32 -34.71 10.79
CA GLY A 372 -9.63 -34.58 11.44
C GLY A 372 -10.06 -33.10 11.50
N ASN A 373 -10.56 -32.66 12.66
CA ASN A 373 -10.95 -31.27 12.89
C ASN A 373 -9.75 -30.28 13.00
N ASN A 374 -8.51 -30.75 13.03
CA ASN A 374 -7.34 -29.89 13.18
C ASN A 374 -7.03 -29.10 11.90
N GLY A 375 -7.50 -29.53 10.73
CA GLY A 375 -7.31 -28.81 9.47
C GLY A 375 -7.82 -27.36 9.56
N TYR A 376 -9.02 -27.18 10.08
CA TYR A 376 -9.61 -25.88 10.30
C TYR A 376 -8.84 -25.01 11.32
N ASN A 377 -8.30 -25.60 12.38
CA ASN A 377 -7.51 -24.89 13.37
C ASN A 377 -6.18 -24.39 12.79
N ILE A 378 -5.51 -25.19 11.95
CA ILE A 378 -4.24 -24.78 11.30
C ILE A 378 -4.50 -23.62 10.32
N GLU A 379 -5.60 -23.69 9.59
CA GLU A 379 -6.00 -22.60 8.69
C GLU A 379 -6.29 -21.31 9.44
N LYS A 380 -7.00 -21.39 10.58
CA LYS A 380 -7.24 -20.23 11.48
C LYS A 380 -5.93 -19.62 11.98
N VAL A 381 -4.96 -20.44 12.38
CA VAL A 381 -3.65 -19.97 12.84
C VAL A 381 -2.93 -19.19 11.72
N TYR A 382 -2.94 -19.70 10.50
CA TYR A 382 -2.40 -18.96 9.35
C TYR A 382 -3.15 -17.64 9.12
N GLY A 383 -4.47 -17.67 9.11
CA GLY A 383 -5.31 -16.49 8.93
C GLY A 383 -5.05 -15.43 10.01
N PHE A 384 -4.89 -15.85 11.26
CA PHE A 384 -4.58 -14.97 12.38
C PHE A 384 -3.22 -14.29 12.21
N TRP A 385 -2.15 -15.07 12.06
CA TRP A 385 -0.79 -14.53 12.03
C TRP A 385 -0.48 -13.78 10.72
N ILE A 386 -0.84 -14.35 9.59
CA ILE A 386 -0.50 -13.77 8.28
C ILE A 386 -1.58 -12.80 7.81
N GLY A 387 -2.85 -13.20 7.87
CA GLY A 387 -3.96 -12.39 7.37
C GLY A 387 -4.28 -11.18 8.24
N SER A 388 -4.33 -11.34 9.56
CA SER A 388 -4.73 -10.25 10.49
C SER A 388 -3.53 -9.51 11.07
N MET A 389 -2.62 -10.22 11.76
CA MET A 389 -1.49 -9.58 12.45
C MET A 389 -0.52 -8.97 11.46
N PHE A 390 -0.07 -9.74 10.47
CA PHE A 390 0.98 -9.28 9.58
C PHE A 390 0.44 -8.38 8.46
N ALA A 391 -0.69 -8.71 7.83
CA ALA A 391 -1.22 -7.91 6.72
C ALA A 391 -1.85 -6.59 7.22
N GLY A 392 -2.70 -6.65 8.24
CA GLY A 392 -3.42 -5.49 8.78
C GLY A 392 -2.60 -4.72 9.80
N VAL A 393 -2.37 -5.31 10.99
CA VAL A 393 -1.77 -4.59 12.13
C VAL A 393 -0.37 -4.09 11.81
N ALA A 394 0.54 -4.98 11.41
CA ALA A 394 1.92 -4.59 11.08
C ALA A 394 2.02 -3.98 9.68
N GLY A 395 1.30 -4.57 8.71
CA GLY A 395 1.42 -4.24 7.30
C GLY A 395 0.94 -2.85 6.91
N VAL A 396 -0.10 -2.37 7.56
CA VAL A 396 -0.67 -1.02 7.35
C VAL A 396 -0.46 -0.14 8.59
N GLY A 397 -0.70 -0.65 9.79
CA GLY A 397 -0.57 0.12 11.02
C GLY A 397 0.82 0.72 11.20
N PHE A 398 1.87 0.04 10.74
CA PHE A 398 3.26 0.48 10.89
C PHE A 398 3.78 1.34 9.72
N TYR A 399 2.93 1.81 8.80
CA TYR A 399 3.37 2.71 7.73
C TYR A 399 4.17 3.91 8.23
N PRO A 400 3.73 4.64 9.28
CA PRO A 400 4.46 5.81 9.78
C PRO A 400 5.80 5.47 10.46
N ILE A 401 6.07 4.18 10.73
CA ILE A 401 7.24 3.73 11.46
C ILE A 401 8.22 2.98 10.57
N LEU A 402 7.72 2.02 9.75
CA LEU A 402 8.53 1.09 8.97
C LEU A 402 8.46 1.33 7.46
N GLY A 403 7.63 2.27 7.01
CA GLY A 403 7.40 2.56 5.59
C GLY A 403 6.18 1.83 5.01
N SER A 404 5.80 2.20 3.79
CA SER A 404 4.51 1.85 3.21
C SER A 404 4.35 0.42 2.69
N ARG A 405 5.43 -0.36 2.60
CA ARG A 405 5.42 -1.69 1.97
C ARG A 405 5.80 -2.85 2.88
N VAL A 406 5.59 -2.71 4.20
CA VAL A 406 5.93 -3.76 5.17
C VAL A 406 5.29 -5.09 4.80
N TRP A 407 3.98 -5.11 4.54
CA TRP A 407 3.29 -6.31 4.09
C TRP A 407 3.83 -6.88 2.78
N CYS A 408 3.92 -6.05 1.74
CA CYS A 408 4.40 -6.49 0.42
C CYS A 408 5.84 -7.01 0.43
N ARG A 409 6.64 -6.50 1.37
CA ARG A 409 8.06 -6.82 1.49
C ARG A 409 8.32 -8.07 2.30
N PHE A 410 7.63 -8.22 3.42
CA PHE A 410 7.95 -9.26 4.40
C PHE A 410 6.90 -10.38 4.49
N GLY A 411 5.60 -10.10 4.24
CA GLY A 411 4.53 -11.02 4.57
C GLY A 411 3.67 -11.53 3.43
N CYS A 412 3.71 -10.92 2.25
CA CYS A 412 2.78 -11.24 1.18
C CYS A 412 3.24 -12.44 0.33
N PRO A 413 2.55 -13.61 0.38
CA PRO A 413 2.95 -14.78 -0.39
C PRO A 413 2.79 -14.58 -1.90
N GLN A 414 1.80 -13.80 -2.33
CA GLN A 414 1.65 -13.42 -3.73
C GLN A 414 2.84 -12.59 -4.22
N ALA A 415 3.32 -11.66 -3.39
CA ALA A 415 4.50 -10.88 -3.72
C ALA A 415 5.77 -11.74 -3.84
N ALA A 416 5.85 -12.86 -3.10
CA ALA A 416 6.93 -13.84 -3.23
C ALA A 416 6.87 -14.58 -4.58
N ILE A 417 5.69 -15.11 -4.96
CA ILE A 417 5.49 -15.82 -6.24
C ILE A 417 5.84 -14.91 -7.42
N LEU A 418 5.22 -13.72 -7.46
CA LEU A 418 5.47 -12.74 -8.52
C LEU A 418 6.93 -12.29 -8.56
N GLY A 419 7.57 -12.19 -7.38
CA GLY A 419 8.98 -11.83 -7.25
C GLY A 419 9.92 -12.88 -7.84
N LEU A 420 9.68 -14.17 -7.58
CA LEU A 420 10.44 -15.27 -8.17
C LEU A 420 10.26 -15.30 -9.69
N LEU A 421 9.01 -15.25 -10.17
CA LEU A 421 8.73 -15.19 -11.60
C LEU A 421 9.40 -13.99 -12.27
N GLN A 422 9.34 -12.80 -11.63
CA GLN A 422 9.99 -11.61 -12.17
C GLN A 422 11.50 -11.77 -12.26
N ARG A 423 12.13 -12.29 -11.22
CA ARG A 423 13.59 -12.40 -11.16
C ARG A 423 14.13 -13.31 -12.27
N PHE A 424 13.47 -14.45 -12.51
CA PHE A 424 14.00 -15.50 -13.41
C PHE A 424 13.44 -15.41 -14.83
N PHE A 425 12.24 -14.90 -15.03
CA PHE A 425 11.56 -15.03 -16.32
C PHE A 425 11.04 -13.73 -16.93
N SER A 426 10.92 -12.62 -16.16
CA SER A 426 10.27 -11.42 -16.66
C SER A 426 11.12 -10.66 -17.69
N ARG A 427 10.43 -10.08 -18.65
CA ARG A 427 10.99 -9.10 -19.62
C ARG A 427 11.13 -7.71 -19.00
N PHE A 428 10.47 -7.43 -17.88
CA PHE A 428 10.50 -6.14 -17.22
C PHE A 428 11.77 -5.97 -16.39
N ARG A 429 12.44 -4.82 -16.57
CA ARG A 429 13.61 -4.40 -15.80
C ARG A 429 13.55 -2.91 -15.51
N ILE A 430 14.22 -2.48 -14.47
CA ILE A 430 14.64 -1.09 -14.34
C ILE A 430 16.09 -1.04 -14.81
N THR A 431 16.27 -0.47 -15.99
CA THR A 431 17.58 -0.35 -16.62
C THR A 431 18.30 0.90 -16.15
N THR A 432 19.62 0.89 -16.22
CA THR A 432 20.45 1.99 -15.77
C THR A 432 21.48 2.36 -16.84
N ASN A 433 21.74 3.66 -16.97
CA ASN A 433 22.89 4.19 -17.66
C ASN A 433 23.89 4.72 -16.63
N GLY A 434 24.69 3.81 -16.07
CA GLY A 434 25.58 4.07 -14.92
C GLY A 434 26.56 5.22 -15.12
N GLY A 435 27.02 5.48 -16.37
CA GLY A 435 27.98 6.53 -16.67
C GLY A 435 27.50 7.96 -16.37
N GLN A 436 26.20 8.17 -16.13
CA GLN A 436 25.61 9.48 -15.85
C GLN A 436 25.12 9.63 -14.39
N CYS A 437 25.33 8.65 -13.54
CA CYS A 437 24.88 8.69 -12.17
C CYS A 437 25.70 9.67 -11.32
N ILE A 438 25.05 10.69 -10.76
CA ILE A 438 25.69 11.70 -9.89
C ILE A 438 25.60 11.33 -8.41
N SER A 439 25.20 10.12 -8.07
CA SER A 439 25.14 9.60 -6.70
C SER A 439 24.28 10.39 -5.70
N CYS A 440 23.27 11.14 -6.18
CA CYS A 440 22.42 11.98 -5.32
C CYS A 440 21.53 11.21 -4.31
N GLY A 441 21.38 9.89 -4.48
CA GLY A 441 20.64 9.03 -3.53
C GLY A 441 19.13 9.08 -3.59
N ASN A 442 18.50 10.00 -4.33
CA ASN A 442 17.04 10.15 -4.38
C ASN A 442 16.30 8.84 -4.71
N CYS A 443 16.82 8.07 -5.66
CA CYS A 443 16.23 6.80 -6.07
C CYS A 443 16.18 5.76 -4.94
N SER A 444 17.25 5.66 -4.12
CA SER A 444 17.28 4.78 -2.95
C SER A 444 16.40 5.32 -1.82
N THR A 445 16.49 6.62 -1.53
CA THR A 445 15.68 7.26 -0.47
C THR A 445 14.19 6.97 -0.66
N TYR A 446 13.67 7.13 -1.88
CA TYR A 446 12.25 6.96 -2.15
C TYR A 446 11.86 5.55 -2.63
N CYS A 447 12.77 4.59 -2.57
CA CYS A 447 12.42 3.19 -2.82
C CYS A 447 11.62 2.61 -1.66
N GLU A 448 10.32 2.42 -1.85
CA GLU A 448 9.41 1.86 -0.85
C GLU A 448 9.70 0.40 -0.50
N MET A 449 10.36 -0.34 -1.40
CA MET A 449 10.75 -1.73 -1.19
C MET A 449 12.11 -1.88 -0.49
N GLY A 450 12.72 -0.77 -0.07
CA GLY A 450 14.01 -0.80 0.63
C GLY A 450 15.17 -1.30 -0.23
N ILE A 451 15.14 -1.06 -1.55
CA ILE A 451 16.25 -1.40 -2.45
C ILE A 451 17.21 -0.21 -2.49
N ASP A 452 18.50 -0.46 -2.31
CA ASP A 452 19.52 0.54 -2.58
C ASP A 452 19.73 0.64 -4.11
N VAL A 453 18.86 1.41 -4.74
CA VAL A 453 18.85 1.64 -6.20
C VAL A 453 20.09 2.38 -6.66
N ARG A 454 20.64 3.27 -5.80
CA ARG A 454 21.85 4.06 -6.09
C ARG A 454 23.04 3.13 -6.35
N ALA A 455 23.21 2.09 -5.53
CA ALA A 455 24.32 1.15 -5.67
C ALA A 455 24.30 0.45 -7.05
N TYR A 456 23.12 0.07 -7.53
CA TYR A 456 22.96 -0.48 -8.89
C TYR A 456 23.28 0.57 -9.97
N ALA A 457 22.74 1.78 -9.82
CA ALA A 457 22.96 2.85 -10.81
C ALA A 457 24.42 3.27 -10.92
N GLN A 458 25.17 3.26 -9.81
CA GLN A 458 26.61 3.56 -9.78
C GLN A 458 27.44 2.50 -10.51
N LYS A 459 27.06 1.23 -10.39
CA LYS A 459 27.73 0.11 -11.04
C LYS A 459 27.32 -0.09 -12.51
N GLY A 460 26.30 0.60 -12.97
CA GLY A 460 25.71 0.36 -14.30
C GLY A 460 24.89 -0.92 -14.42
N GLU A 461 24.51 -1.52 -13.28
CA GLU A 461 23.78 -2.78 -13.22
C GLU A 461 22.26 -2.54 -13.28
N ASN A 462 21.56 -3.38 -14.03
CA ASN A 462 20.11 -3.36 -14.07
C ASN A 462 19.51 -3.89 -12.77
N ILE A 463 18.34 -3.37 -12.37
CA ILE A 463 17.70 -3.80 -11.12
C ILE A 463 16.82 -5.02 -11.38
N VAL A 464 17.30 -6.19 -10.99
CA VAL A 464 16.68 -7.51 -11.14
C VAL A 464 16.37 -8.09 -9.75
N ARG A 465 15.66 -7.34 -8.90
CA ARG A 465 15.33 -7.77 -7.53
C ARG A 465 13.92 -8.35 -7.49
N ALA A 466 13.75 -9.52 -6.86
CA ALA A 466 12.45 -10.14 -6.60
C ALA A 466 11.51 -9.23 -5.79
N SER A 467 12.06 -8.40 -4.91
CA SER A 467 11.29 -7.41 -4.14
C SER A 467 10.77 -6.24 -4.98
N CYS A 468 11.41 -5.88 -6.09
CA CYS A 468 11.01 -4.73 -6.90
C CYS A 468 9.56 -4.87 -7.40
N VAL A 469 8.70 -3.93 -7.04
CA VAL A 469 7.30 -3.87 -7.50
C VAL A 469 7.11 -3.04 -8.76
N GLY A 470 8.18 -2.51 -9.34
CA GLY A 470 8.12 -1.74 -10.58
C GLY A 470 7.28 -0.46 -10.48
N CYS A 471 7.22 0.16 -9.31
CA CYS A 471 6.44 1.38 -9.10
C CYS A 471 6.91 2.57 -9.94
N GLY A 472 8.18 2.58 -10.38
CA GLY A 472 8.73 3.60 -11.28
C GLY A 472 9.17 4.90 -10.61
N VAL A 473 9.01 5.03 -9.30
CA VAL A 473 9.37 6.28 -8.58
C VAL A 473 10.87 6.56 -8.68
N CYS A 474 11.72 5.54 -8.59
CA CYS A 474 13.18 5.72 -8.73
C CYS A 474 13.57 6.36 -10.07
N ALA A 475 12.88 6.01 -11.15
CA ALA A 475 13.10 6.64 -12.48
C ALA A 475 12.54 8.07 -12.52
N ALA A 476 11.35 8.30 -11.91
CA ALA A 476 10.72 9.61 -11.89
C ALA A 476 11.47 10.65 -11.06
N VAL A 477 12.19 10.23 -10.01
CA VAL A 477 12.95 11.14 -9.12
C VAL A 477 14.41 11.29 -9.54
N CYS A 478 14.85 10.58 -10.57
CA CYS A 478 16.23 10.68 -11.05
C CYS A 478 16.43 11.97 -11.86
N PRO A 479 17.19 12.96 -11.37
CA PRO A 479 17.32 14.24 -12.05
C PRO A 479 18.07 14.15 -13.39
N ARG A 480 18.83 13.07 -13.57
CA ARG A 480 19.62 12.83 -14.80
C ARG A 480 18.97 11.83 -15.75
N GLY A 481 17.80 11.26 -15.38
CA GLY A 481 17.13 10.26 -16.20
C GLY A 481 17.94 8.96 -16.43
N VAL A 482 18.84 8.63 -15.49
CA VAL A 482 19.72 7.44 -15.58
C VAL A 482 18.92 6.14 -15.52
N LEU A 483 17.80 6.16 -14.81
CA LEU A 483 16.95 4.99 -14.58
C LEU A 483 15.73 5.02 -15.50
N LYS A 484 15.44 3.88 -16.16
CA LYS A 484 14.28 3.74 -17.03
C LYS A 484 13.51 2.47 -16.70
N LEU A 485 12.20 2.49 -16.94
CA LEU A 485 11.36 1.29 -16.89
C LEU A 485 11.29 0.72 -18.30
N GLU A 486 11.89 -0.41 -18.51
CA GLU A 486 11.94 -1.04 -19.83
C GLU A 486 11.28 -2.42 -19.82
N ASN A 487 10.76 -2.81 -20.97
CA ASN A 487 10.00 -4.03 -21.19
C ASN A 487 10.38 -4.58 -22.57
N GLY A 488 11.56 -5.15 -22.69
CA GLY A 488 12.11 -5.57 -23.99
C GLY A 488 12.81 -6.92 -23.97
N SER A 489 12.86 -7.58 -25.13
CA SER A 489 13.61 -8.82 -25.34
C SER A 489 15.13 -8.62 -25.35
N SER A 490 15.60 -7.43 -25.77
CA SER A 490 17.02 -7.07 -25.80
C SER A 490 17.65 -7.05 -24.40
N VAL A 491 16.90 -6.62 -23.39
CA VAL A 491 17.38 -6.55 -22.00
C VAL A 491 17.71 -7.94 -21.44
N LEU A 492 16.96 -8.98 -21.83
CA LEU A 492 17.24 -10.36 -21.42
C LEU A 492 18.45 -10.96 -22.12
N LEU A 493 18.78 -10.49 -23.31
CA LEU A 493 19.94 -10.97 -24.06
C LEU A 493 21.24 -10.40 -23.49
N GLU A 494 21.27 -9.10 -23.18
CA GLU A 494 22.43 -8.47 -22.59
C GLU A 494 22.83 -9.04 -21.23
N GLU A 495 21.83 -9.38 -20.37
CA GLU A 495 22.11 -9.99 -19.07
C GLU A 495 22.68 -11.41 -19.17
N ARG A 496 22.31 -12.20 -20.20
CA ARG A 496 22.82 -13.56 -20.42
C ARG A 496 24.26 -13.60 -20.95
N TYR A 497 24.73 -12.53 -21.54
CA TYR A 497 26.10 -12.47 -22.07
C TYR A 497 27.08 -11.82 -21.07
N MET A 498 26.60 -11.33 -19.92
CA MET A 498 27.42 -10.75 -18.85
C MET A 498 27.60 -11.66 -17.62
N GLU A 499 26.94 -12.85 -17.60
CA GLU A 499 27.23 -13.94 -16.66
C GLU A 499 28.27 -14.90 -17.27
#